data_823db4c898b9b25aa3570865a51236b7
#
_entry.id   823db4c898b9b25aa3570865a51236b7
#
_cell.length_a   1.000
_cell.length_b   1.000
_cell.length_c   1.000
_cell.angle_alpha   90.00
_cell.angle_beta   90.00
_cell.angle_gamma   90.00
#
_symmetry.space_group_name_H-M   'P 1'
#
loop_
_entity.id
_entity.type
_entity.pdbx_description
1 polymer ?
#
loop_
_entity_poly.entity_id
_entity_poly.type
_entity_poly.pdbx_seq_one_letter_code
_entity_poly.pdbx_strand_id
1 'polypeptide(L)'
;MAVAESITFDVFFDYQCPFVYRAAGLLDGVRRLGRRDIDVRWRYFSLTQVNSKNDGWTLWNAPPSDHVKGRLAFQAAEAAHRQGLFLEVHSRLLHARHRDRLDIDDARVVDEVVGGSGVDMERFRADITDPSILDPLARDHVQAVSELGVFGTPTFVFADGAGAYVRLAESVNENEALDVFDRLMAVAAAEPRILEIKRPRRPSQA
;
A
#
# COMPACT_ATOMS: atom_id res chain seq x y z
N MET A 1 16.36 27.97 -12.69
CA MET A 1 16.37 26.80 -11.83
C MET A 1 15.71 25.67 -12.63
N ALA A 2 16.43 24.59 -12.92
CA ALA A 2 15.81 23.43 -13.54
C ALA A 2 14.78 22.86 -12.55
N VAL A 3 13.53 22.71 -13.00
CA VAL A 3 12.50 21.97 -12.27
C VAL A 3 13.02 20.56 -12.15
N ALA A 4 13.25 20.05 -10.95
CA ALA A 4 13.63 18.66 -10.76
C ALA A 4 12.48 17.80 -11.33
N GLU A 5 12.81 16.89 -12.24
CA GLU A 5 11.84 16.02 -12.87
C GLU A 5 11.17 15.16 -11.79
N SER A 6 9.83 15.15 -11.76
CA SER A 6 9.07 14.36 -10.78
C SER A 6 9.29 12.87 -11.05
N ILE A 7 9.61 12.12 -10.00
CA ILE A 7 9.78 10.68 -10.07
C ILE A 7 8.41 10.03 -9.85
N THR A 8 7.81 9.51 -10.93
CA THR A 8 6.51 8.82 -10.88
C THR A 8 6.69 7.31 -10.83
N PHE A 9 6.00 6.63 -9.91
CA PHE A 9 6.00 5.17 -9.80
C PHE A 9 4.74 4.65 -9.10
N ASP A 10 4.42 3.40 -9.38
CA ASP A 10 3.35 2.67 -8.70
C ASP A 10 3.89 1.98 -7.43
N VAL A 11 3.07 1.90 -6.38
CA VAL A 11 3.36 1.10 -5.18
C VAL A 11 2.19 0.16 -4.91
N PHE A 12 2.39 -1.12 -5.15
CA PHE A 12 1.42 -2.15 -4.82
C PHE A 12 1.44 -2.43 -3.32
N PHE A 13 0.26 -2.39 -2.69
CA PHE A 13 0.16 -2.42 -1.24
C PHE A 13 -1.00 -3.28 -0.71
N ASP A 14 -0.84 -3.73 0.54
CA ASP A 14 -1.89 -4.33 1.37
C ASP A 14 -1.83 -3.77 2.78
N TYR A 15 -2.97 -3.41 3.35
CA TYR A 15 -3.06 -2.86 4.71
C TYR A 15 -2.62 -3.83 5.80
N GLN A 16 -2.63 -5.14 5.55
CA GLN A 16 -2.15 -6.14 6.50
C GLN A 16 -0.62 -6.23 6.54
N CYS A 17 0.09 -5.60 5.59
CA CYS A 17 1.53 -5.71 5.45
C CYS A 17 2.29 -4.65 6.27
N PRO A 18 3.09 -5.04 7.28
CA PRO A 18 3.86 -4.08 8.07
C PRO A 18 4.98 -3.39 7.28
N PHE A 19 5.42 -4.00 6.18
CA PHE A 19 6.45 -3.39 5.32
C PHE A 19 5.86 -2.27 4.46
N VAL A 20 4.56 -2.32 4.13
CA VAL A 20 3.84 -1.21 3.48
C VAL A 20 3.78 0.00 4.41
N TYR A 21 3.45 -0.20 5.69
CA TYR A 21 3.47 0.88 6.68
C TYR A 21 4.81 1.61 6.75
N ARG A 22 5.92 0.85 6.73
CA ARG A 22 7.28 1.43 6.76
C ARG A 22 7.62 2.15 5.45
N ALA A 23 7.23 1.59 4.32
CA ALA A 23 7.43 2.23 3.01
C ALA A 23 6.62 3.52 2.89
N ALA A 24 5.34 3.52 3.33
CA ALA A 24 4.51 4.72 3.38
C ALA A 24 5.17 5.82 4.23
N GLY A 25 5.67 5.47 5.43
CA GLY A 25 6.39 6.40 6.28
C GLY A 25 7.65 6.99 5.64
N LEU A 26 8.42 6.19 4.90
CA LEU A 26 9.56 6.67 4.11
C LEU A 26 9.11 7.69 3.05
N LEU A 27 8.10 7.35 2.24
CA LEU A 27 7.61 8.19 1.16
C LEU A 27 7.00 9.51 1.69
N ASP A 28 6.27 9.45 2.80
CA ASP A 28 5.75 10.63 3.48
C ASP A 28 6.87 11.54 4.02
N GLY A 29 7.95 10.95 4.55
CA GLY A 29 9.14 11.68 4.97
C GLY A 29 9.79 12.42 3.81
N VAL A 30 9.94 11.77 2.65
CA VAL A 30 10.49 12.40 1.43
C VAL A 30 9.61 13.56 0.97
N ARG A 31 8.29 13.39 0.96
CA ARG A 31 7.34 14.47 0.58
C ARG A 31 7.43 15.67 1.53
N ARG A 32 7.47 15.43 2.85
CA ARG A 32 7.58 16.52 3.84
C ARG A 32 8.88 17.30 3.73
N LEU A 33 9.99 16.65 3.42
CA LEU A 33 11.26 17.32 3.19
C LEU A 33 11.26 18.24 1.96
N GLY A 34 10.40 17.99 0.98
CA GLY A 34 10.21 18.82 -0.21
C GLY A 34 11.44 18.97 -1.12
N ARG A 35 12.44 18.09 -0.98
CA ARG A 35 13.68 18.12 -1.76
C ARG A 35 13.66 17.22 -2.99
N ARG A 36 12.69 16.32 -3.07
CA ARG A 36 12.38 15.46 -4.22
C ARG A 36 10.90 15.58 -4.51
N ASP A 37 10.58 15.81 -5.77
CA ASP A 37 9.21 15.70 -6.25
C ASP A 37 8.95 14.23 -6.59
N ILE A 38 8.01 13.61 -5.87
CA ILE A 38 7.61 12.20 -6.09
C ILE A 38 6.10 12.12 -6.28
N ASP A 39 5.70 11.48 -7.35
CA ASP A 39 4.30 11.14 -7.64
C ASP A 39 4.11 9.63 -7.43
N VAL A 40 3.50 9.27 -6.32
CA VAL A 40 3.28 7.89 -5.92
C VAL A 40 1.83 7.50 -6.20
N ARG A 41 1.65 6.55 -7.10
CA ARG A 41 0.35 5.95 -7.39
C ARG A 41 0.20 4.66 -6.60
N TRP A 42 -0.64 4.70 -5.58
CA TRP A 42 -0.94 3.54 -4.75
C TRP A 42 -1.86 2.58 -5.50
N ARG A 43 -1.43 1.31 -5.64
CA ARG A 43 -2.14 0.26 -6.37
C ARG A 43 -2.50 -0.88 -5.42
N TYR A 44 -3.74 -1.31 -5.48
CA TYR A 44 -4.25 -2.35 -4.61
C TYR A 44 -3.65 -3.74 -4.92
N PHE A 45 -3.23 -4.45 -3.88
CA PHE A 45 -2.77 -5.83 -3.98
C PHE A 45 -3.16 -6.60 -2.72
N SER A 46 -3.94 -7.66 -2.83
CA SER A 46 -4.37 -8.43 -1.66
C SER A 46 -3.45 -9.62 -1.37
N LEU A 47 -2.83 -9.61 -0.20
CA LEU A 47 -2.09 -10.76 0.33
C LEU A 47 -3.01 -11.92 0.68
N THR A 48 -4.25 -11.65 1.09
CA THR A 48 -5.27 -12.67 1.33
C THR A 48 -5.61 -13.40 0.05
N GLN A 49 -5.74 -12.68 -1.07
CA GLN A 49 -6.02 -13.26 -2.39
C GLN A 49 -4.86 -14.12 -2.88
N VAL A 50 -3.64 -13.58 -2.92
CA VAL A 50 -2.48 -14.29 -3.48
C VAL A 50 -2.08 -15.53 -2.68
N ASN A 51 -2.42 -15.57 -1.39
CA ASN A 51 -2.18 -16.73 -0.52
C ASN A 51 -3.37 -17.69 -0.44
N SER A 52 -4.48 -17.42 -1.14
CA SER A 52 -5.62 -18.33 -1.20
C SER A 52 -5.22 -19.63 -1.91
N LYS A 53 -5.68 -20.75 -1.34
CA LYS A 53 -5.54 -22.08 -1.95
C LYS A 53 -6.81 -22.55 -2.63
N ASN A 54 -7.83 -21.70 -2.67
CA ASN A 54 -9.12 -22.02 -3.26
C ASN A 54 -9.15 -21.48 -4.69
N ASP A 55 -9.02 -22.37 -5.65
CA ASP A 55 -9.10 -22.04 -7.06
C ASP A 55 -10.51 -21.53 -7.40
N GLY A 56 -10.58 -20.40 -8.08
CA GLY A 56 -11.82 -19.73 -8.45
C GLY A 56 -12.46 -18.85 -7.38
N TRP A 57 -11.95 -18.83 -6.14
CA TRP A 57 -12.37 -17.86 -5.13
C TRP A 57 -11.64 -16.54 -5.30
N THR A 58 -12.37 -15.44 -5.16
CA THR A 58 -11.74 -14.11 -5.11
C THR A 58 -12.31 -13.30 -3.96
N LEU A 59 -11.42 -12.50 -3.34
CA LEU A 59 -11.77 -11.62 -2.24
C LEU A 59 -12.88 -10.64 -2.64
N TRP A 60 -12.82 -10.12 -3.85
CA TRP A 60 -13.78 -9.12 -4.36
C TRP A 60 -15.14 -9.70 -4.72
N ASN A 61 -15.23 -11.01 -5.00
CA ASN A 61 -16.50 -11.72 -5.28
C ASN A 61 -17.04 -12.50 -4.07
N ALA A 62 -16.30 -12.53 -2.96
CA ALA A 62 -16.76 -13.21 -1.76
C ALA A 62 -18.04 -12.54 -1.23
N PRO A 63 -19.03 -13.32 -0.74
CA PRO A 63 -20.26 -12.79 -0.18
C PRO A 63 -19.99 -11.71 0.89
N PRO A 64 -20.83 -10.67 0.99
CA PRO A 64 -20.69 -9.65 2.04
C PRO A 64 -20.74 -10.22 3.47
N SER A 65 -21.41 -11.37 3.67
CA SER A 65 -21.47 -12.07 4.96
C SER A 65 -20.15 -12.69 5.38
N ASP A 66 -19.23 -12.90 4.44
CA ASP A 66 -17.97 -13.55 4.73
C ASP A 66 -16.99 -12.53 5.36
N HIS A 67 -16.43 -12.94 6.49
CA HIS A 67 -15.34 -12.19 7.13
C HIS A 67 -14.01 -12.44 6.40
N VAL A 68 -13.75 -11.65 5.34
CA VAL A 68 -12.53 -11.77 4.56
C VAL A 68 -11.51 -10.76 5.07
N LYS A 69 -10.40 -11.29 5.58
CA LYS A 69 -9.33 -10.47 6.17
C LYS A 69 -8.78 -9.43 5.17
N GLY A 70 -8.75 -8.17 5.61
CA GLY A 70 -8.24 -7.03 4.86
C GLY A 70 -9.25 -6.42 3.88
N ARG A 71 -10.41 -7.07 3.61
CA ARG A 71 -11.39 -6.59 2.64
C ARG A 71 -11.96 -5.23 3.03
N LEU A 72 -12.35 -5.06 4.30
CA LEU A 72 -12.96 -3.83 4.77
C LEU A 72 -12.04 -2.62 4.64
N ALA A 73 -10.74 -2.79 4.91
CA ALA A 73 -9.76 -1.71 4.75
C ALA A 73 -9.63 -1.25 3.29
N PHE A 74 -9.69 -2.17 2.31
CA PHE A 74 -9.71 -1.81 0.90
C PHE A 74 -11.00 -1.08 0.50
N GLN A 75 -12.16 -1.54 0.98
CA GLN A 75 -13.44 -0.86 0.76
C GLN A 75 -13.40 0.56 1.33
N ALA A 76 -12.88 0.73 2.55
CA ALA A 76 -12.75 2.03 3.20
C ALA A 76 -11.82 2.99 2.42
N ALA A 77 -10.70 2.48 1.93
CA ALA A 77 -9.77 3.27 1.14
C ALA A 77 -10.39 3.70 -0.19
N GLU A 78 -11.12 2.82 -0.87
CA GLU A 78 -11.78 3.16 -2.13
C GLU A 78 -12.96 4.12 -1.92
N ALA A 79 -13.74 3.97 -0.84
CA ALA A 79 -14.78 4.94 -0.49
C ALA A 79 -14.21 6.33 -0.23
N ALA A 80 -13.06 6.43 0.42
CA ALA A 80 -12.33 7.68 0.60
C ALA A 80 -11.75 8.21 -0.72
N HIS A 81 -11.26 7.32 -1.60
CA HIS A 81 -10.77 7.68 -2.93
C HIS A 81 -11.85 8.35 -3.77
N ARG A 82 -13.09 7.83 -3.75
CA ARG A 82 -14.26 8.43 -4.40
C ARG A 82 -14.59 9.85 -3.90
N GLN A 83 -14.07 10.24 -2.73
CA GLN A 83 -14.21 11.57 -2.14
C GLN A 83 -12.93 12.42 -2.25
N GLY A 84 -11.87 11.93 -2.92
CA GLY A 84 -10.60 12.64 -3.06
C GLY A 84 -9.74 12.64 -1.78
N LEU A 85 -10.05 11.78 -0.80
CA LEU A 85 -9.40 11.72 0.51
C LEU A 85 -8.60 10.42 0.73
N PHE A 86 -8.20 9.77 -0.37
CA PHE A 86 -7.47 8.49 -0.31
C PHE A 86 -6.24 8.56 0.58
N LEU A 87 -5.33 9.52 0.36
CA LEU A 87 -4.04 9.56 1.06
C LEU A 87 -4.22 9.76 2.56
N GLU A 88 -5.19 10.57 2.97
CA GLU A 88 -5.50 10.81 4.39
C GLU A 88 -5.99 9.52 5.06
N VAL A 89 -6.97 8.84 4.46
CA VAL A 89 -7.52 7.60 5.00
C VAL A 89 -6.51 6.46 4.91
N HIS A 90 -5.73 6.39 3.82
CA HIS A 90 -4.65 5.40 3.64
C HIS A 90 -3.63 5.47 4.79
N SER A 91 -3.14 6.67 5.10
CA SER A 91 -2.22 6.88 6.21
C SER A 91 -2.83 6.47 7.56
N ARG A 92 -4.09 6.87 7.83
CA ARG A 92 -4.80 6.54 9.07
C ARG A 92 -5.02 5.03 9.24
N LEU A 93 -5.43 4.32 8.20
CA LEU A 93 -5.61 2.86 8.25
C LEU A 93 -4.29 2.13 8.53
N LEU A 94 -3.19 2.55 7.89
CA LEU A 94 -1.86 1.99 8.15
C LEU A 94 -1.40 2.26 9.59
N HIS A 95 -1.63 3.46 10.12
CA HIS A 95 -1.31 3.78 11.52
C HIS A 95 -2.16 2.96 12.48
N ALA A 96 -3.48 2.92 12.29
CA ALA A 96 -4.39 2.13 13.10
C ALA A 96 -3.94 0.67 13.20
N ARG A 97 -3.62 0.05 12.06
CA ARG A 97 -3.20 -1.36 12.02
C ARG A 97 -1.83 -1.60 12.63
N HIS A 98 -0.82 -0.79 12.30
CA HIS A 98 0.59 -1.15 12.57
C HIS A 98 1.20 -0.43 13.76
N ARG A 99 0.78 0.81 14.05
CA ARG A 99 1.20 1.56 15.23
C ARG A 99 0.29 1.29 16.42
N ASP A 100 -1.02 1.43 16.21
CA ASP A 100 -2.02 1.39 17.27
C ASP A 100 -2.55 -0.02 17.52
N ARG A 101 -2.24 -0.97 16.60
CA ARG A 101 -2.60 -2.40 16.65
C ARG A 101 -4.10 -2.65 16.71
N LEU A 102 -4.88 -1.76 16.10
CA LEU A 102 -6.31 -1.88 15.99
C LEU A 102 -6.71 -2.90 14.91
N ASP A 103 -7.89 -3.47 15.06
CA ASP A 103 -8.44 -4.40 14.08
C ASP A 103 -9.19 -3.62 12.98
N ILE A 104 -8.55 -3.45 11.82
CA ILE A 104 -9.14 -2.77 10.65
C ILE A 104 -10.12 -3.66 9.85
N ASP A 105 -10.43 -4.85 10.34
CA ASP A 105 -11.53 -5.68 9.86
C ASP A 105 -12.81 -5.51 10.73
N ASP A 106 -12.74 -4.76 11.87
CA ASP A 106 -13.91 -4.31 12.64
C ASP A 106 -14.46 -2.99 12.07
N ALA A 107 -15.73 -3.01 11.67
CA ALA A 107 -16.40 -1.84 11.07
C ALA A 107 -16.45 -0.62 11.99
N ARG A 108 -16.54 -0.81 13.32
CA ARG A 108 -16.54 0.30 14.29
C ARG A 108 -15.17 0.97 14.35
N VAL A 109 -14.10 0.17 14.31
CA VAL A 109 -12.72 0.70 14.25
C VAL A 109 -12.52 1.49 12.98
N VAL A 110 -12.95 0.97 11.83
CA VAL A 110 -12.84 1.66 10.54
C VAL A 110 -13.64 2.96 10.54
N ASP A 111 -14.87 2.96 11.05
CA ASP A 111 -15.70 4.18 11.19
C ASP A 111 -15.01 5.26 12.05
N GLU A 112 -14.39 4.89 13.18
CA GLU A 112 -13.63 5.81 14.03
C GLU A 112 -12.39 6.37 13.34
N VAL A 113 -11.62 5.50 12.69
CA VAL A 113 -10.39 5.88 11.98
C VAL A 113 -10.69 6.86 10.85
N VAL A 114 -11.74 6.57 10.07
CA VAL A 114 -12.16 7.38 8.92
C VAL A 114 -12.87 8.65 9.34
N GLY A 115 -13.69 8.63 10.41
CA GLY A 115 -14.49 9.75 10.85
C GLY A 115 -13.71 11.03 11.17
N GLY A 116 -12.42 10.90 11.53
CA GLY A 116 -11.52 12.03 11.76
C GLY A 116 -10.78 12.56 10.53
N SER A 117 -11.06 12.04 9.31
CA SER A 117 -10.31 12.33 8.09
C SER A 117 -10.91 13.45 7.22
N GLY A 118 -12.10 13.96 7.55
CA GLY A 118 -12.82 14.91 6.72
C GLY A 118 -13.72 14.27 5.66
N VAL A 119 -13.82 12.95 5.64
CA VAL A 119 -14.74 12.19 4.78
C VAL A 119 -16.18 12.45 5.19
N ASP A 120 -17.08 12.64 4.21
CA ASP A 120 -18.53 12.58 4.43
C ASP A 120 -18.90 11.13 4.80
N MET A 121 -19.25 10.93 6.06
CA MET A 121 -19.51 9.60 6.63
C MET A 121 -20.82 8.98 6.16
N GLU A 122 -21.80 9.76 5.73
CA GLU A 122 -23.05 9.24 5.16
C GLU A 122 -22.74 8.62 3.79
N ARG A 123 -22.07 9.37 2.93
CA ARG A 123 -21.60 8.90 1.62
C ARG A 123 -20.63 7.73 1.74
N PHE A 124 -19.70 7.79 2.69
CA PHE A 124 -18.74 6.72 2.95
C PHE A 124 -19.41 5.38 3.26
N ARG A 125 -20.44 5.39 4.14
CA ARG A 125 -21.18 4.16 4.48
C ARG A 125 -22.01 3.62 3.30
N ALA A 126 -22.53 4.52 2.46
CA ALA A 126 -23.19 4.11 1.22
C ALA A 126 -22.20 3.48 0.23
N ASP A 127 -21.05 4.12 0.03
CA ASP A 127 -20.01 3.66 -0.90
C ASP A 127 -19.43 2.30 -0.48
N ILE A 128 -19.18 2.05 0.81
CA ILE A 128 -18.66 0.75 1.31
C ILE A 128 -19.58 -0.43 0.92
N THR A 129 -20.88 -0.20 0.84
CA THR A 129 -21.87 -1.23 0.49
C THR A 129 -22.13 -1.36 -1.01
N ASP A 130 -21.54 -0.50 -1.83
CA ASP A 130 -21.63 -0.55 -3.29
C ASP A 130 -20.95 -1.83 -3.80
N PRO A 131 -21.64 -2.68 -4.58
CA PRO A 131 -21.05 -3.90 -5.16
C PRO A 131 -19.76 -3.65 -5.97
N SER A 132 -19.63 -2.47 -6.60
CA SER A 132 -18.47 -2.12 -7.41
C SER A 132 -17.27 -1.58 -6.62
N ILE A 133 -17.39 -1.47 -5.29
CA ILE A 133 -16.34 -0.83 -4.45
C ILE A 133 -14.99 -1.56 -4.55
N LEU A 134 -14.98 -2.85 -4.83
CA LEU A 134 -13.78 -3.65 -4.96
C LEU A 134 -13.30 -3.86 -6.40
N ASP A 135 -13.97 -3.28 -7.41
CA ASP A 135 -13.53 -3.39 -8.81
C ASP A 135 -12.11 -2.84 -9.05
N PRO A 136 -11.70 -1.71 -8.43
CA PRO A 136 -10.32 -1.24 -8.53
C PRO A 136 -9.31 -2.23 -7.93
N LEU A 137 -9.64 -2.87 -6.80
CA LEU A 137 -8.80 -3.90 -6.21
C LEU A 137 -8.66 -5.10 -7.16
N ALA A 138 -9.76 -5.56 -7.75
CA ALA A 138 -9.74 -6.67 -8.69
C ALA A 138 -8.83 -6.38 -9.90
N ARG A 139 -8.99 -5.21 -10.52
CA ARG A 139 -8.16 -4.80 -11.67
C ARG A 139 -6.69 -4.72 -11.31
N ASP A 140 -6.35 -3.98 -10.25
CA ASP A 140 -4.98 -3.77 -9.84
C ASP A 140 -4.29 -5.09 -9.46
N HIS A 141 -4.97 -5.93 -8.70
CA HIS A 141 -4.43 -7.22 -8.28
C HIS A 141 -4.21 -8.17 -9.46
N VAL A 142 -5.18 -8.29 -10.37
CA VAL A 142 -5.04 -9.14 -11.55
C VAL A 142 -3.90 -8.64 -12.44
N GLN A 143 -3.83 -7.35 -12.71
CA GLN A 143 -2.74 -6.76 -13.48
C GLN A 143 -1.39 -7.01 -12.81
N ALA A 144 -1.29 -6.80 -11.50
CA ALA A 144 -0.08 -7.02 -10.73
C ALA A 144 0.47 -8.44 -10.89
N VAL A 145 -0.41 -9.44 -10.77
CA VAL A 145 -0.01 -10.85 -10.83
C VAL A 145 0.25 -11.31 -12.26
N SER A 146 -0.65 -10.99 -13.22
CA SER A 146 -0.60 -11.55 -14.55
C SER A 146 0.34 -10.84 -15.52
N GLU A 147 0.58 -9.53 -15.32
CA GLU A 147 1.35 -8.72 -16.25
C GLU A 147 2.68 -8.21 -15.66
N LEU A 148 2.69 -7.89 -14.36
CA LEU A 148 3.84 -7.23 -13.73
C LEU A 148 4.67 -8.17 -12.84
N GLY A 149 4.23 -9.42 -12.63
CA GLY A 149 4.95 -10.40 -11.81
C GLY A 149 5.03 -10.03 -10.32
N VAL A 150 4.12 -9.18 -9.83
CA VAL A 150 4.06 -8.81 -8.42
C VAL A 150 3.59 -10.01 -7.59
N PHE A 151 4.36 -10.37 -6.57
CA PHE A 151 4.10 -11.52 -5.70
C PHE A 151 3.94 -11.15 -4.23
N GLY A 152 4.12 -9.90 -3.87
CA GLY A 152 4.03 -9.42 -2.49
C GLY A 152 4.09 -7.90 -2.38
N THR A 153 4.01 -7.40 -1.13
CA THR A 153 3.93 -5.95 -0.86
C THR A 153 4.96 -5.48 0.17
N PRO A 154 5.44 -4.25 0.08
CA PRO A 154 5.25 -3.32 -1.04
C PRO A 154 6.10 -3.70 -2.24
N THR A 155 5.55 -3.58 -3.45
CA THR A 155 6.30 -3.66 -4.70
C THR A 155 6.20 -2.32 -5.42
N PHE A 156 7.33 -1.74 -5.75
CA PHE A 156 7.46 -0.52 -6.54
C PHE A 156 7.54 -0.90 -8.01
N VAL A 157 6.81 -0.22 -8.88
CA VAL A 157 6.87 -0.43 -10.33
C VAL A 157 7.09 0.91 -11.01
N PHE A 158 8.15 0.99 -11.81
CA PHE A 158 8.58 2.20 -12.48
C PHE A 158 8.02 2.31 -13.91
N ALA A 159 8.19 3.46 -14.54
CA ALA A 159 7.60 3.76 -15.84
C ALA A 159 8.10 2.83 -16.97
N ASP A 160 9.31 2.28 -16.85
CA ASP A 160 9.88 1.30 -17.78
C ASP A 160 9.40 -0.14 -17.54
N GLY A 161 8.51 -0.35 -16.54
CA GLY A 161 8.01 -1.66 -16.14
C GLY A 161 8.92 -2.41 -15.18
N ALA A 162 10.09 -1.87 -14.82
CA ALA A 162 10.95 -2.48 -13.80
C ALA A 162 10.24 -2.50 -12.45
N GLY A 163 10.27 -3.64 -11.76
CA GLY A 163 9.63 -3.84 -10.47
C GLY A 163 10.64 -4.17 -9.38
N ALA A 164 10.44 -3.63 -8.17
CA ALA A 164 11.26 -3.94 -7.01
C ALA A 164 10.38 -4.25 -5.78
N TYR A 165 10.50 -5.47 -5.25
CA TYR A 165 9.90 -5.84 -3.98
C TYR A 165 10.78 -5.35 -2.82
N VAL A 166 10.27 -4.42 -2.01
CA VAL A 166 11.06 -3.69 -1.01
C VAL A 166 10.58 -3.97 0.40
N ARG A 167 11.48 -4.40 1.27
CA ARG A 167 11.19 -4.62 2.69
C ARG A 167 12.14 -3.84 3.58
N LEU A 168 11.66 -2.78 4.20
CA LEU A 168 12.42 -2.05 5.22
C LEU A 168 12.36 -2.83 6.55
N ALA A 169 13.51 -3.03 7.20
CA ALA A 169 13.60 -3.76 8.47
C ALA A 169 12.93 -2.98 9.62
N GLU A 170 12.96 -1.65 9.54
CA GLU A 170 12.39 -0.72 10.52
C GLU A 170 11.88 0.55 9.83
N SER A 171 11.16 1.39 10.56
CA SER A 171 10.75 2.71 10.08
C SER A 171 11.97 3.62 9.96
N VAL A 172 11.97 4.45 8.92
CA VAL A 172 13.05 5.43 8.65
C VAL A 172 12.68 6.77 9.30
N ASN A 173 13.64 7.39 9.97
CA ASN A 173 13.45 8.73 10.53
C ASN A 173 13.32 9.76 9.40
N GLU A 174 12.55 10.82 9.64
CA GLU A 174 12.26 11.82 8.60
C GLU A 174 13.53 12.48 8.04
N ASN A 175 14.50 12.84 8.88
CA ASN A 175 15.77 13.44 8.47
C ASN A 175 16.65 12.50 7.62
N GLU A 176 16.44 11.19 7.67
CA GLU A 176 17.15 10.18 6.90
C GLU A 176 16.37 9.73 5.65
N ALA A 177 15.09 10.11 5.56
CA ALA A 177 14.16 9.60 4.55
C ALA A 177 14.67 9.83 3.12
N LEU A 178 15.18 11.03 2.82
CA LEU A 178 15.68 11.35 1.49
C LEU A 178 16.90 10.50 1.11
N ASP A 179 17.84 10.32 2.03
CA ASP A 179 19.07 9.56 1.78
C ASP A 179 18.78 8.06 1.58
N VAL A 180 17.86 7.51 2.37
CA VAL A 180 17.41 6.13 2.21
C VAL A 180 16.63 5.95 0.89
N PHE A 181 15.76 6.90 0.55
CA PHE A 181 15.01 6.90 -0.71
C PHE A 181 15.93 6.97 -1.93
N ASP A 182 16.89 7.92 -1.95
CA ASP A 182 17.81 8.09 -3.07
C ASP A 182 18.66 6.81 -3.31
N ARG A 183 19.11 6.15 -2.23
CA ARG A 183 19.81 4.85 -2.34
C ARG A 183 18.89 3.74 -2.86
N LEU A 184 17.64 3.72 -2.41
CA LEU A 184 16.66 2.76 -2.90
C LEU A 184 16.42 2.94 -4.41
N MET A 185 16.20 4.18 -4.85
CA MET A 185 15.97 4.50 -6.26
C MET A 185 17.19 4.19 -7.13
N ALA A 186 18.41 4.46 -6.63
CA ALA A 186 19.64 4.14 -7.35
C ALA A 186 19.79 2.63 -7.65
N VAL A 187 19.24 1.77 -6.80
CA VAL A 187 19.26 0.32 -7.02
C VAL A 187 18.01 -0.16 -7.75
N ALA A 188 16.83 0.22 -7.24
CA ALA A 188 15.57 -0.35 -7.69
C ALA A 188 15.12 0.18 -9.06
N ALA A 189 15.38 1.46 -9.36
CA ALA A 189 14.95 2.10 -10.60
C ALA A 189 16.08 2.24 -11.62
N ALA A 190 17.34 2.46 -11.17
CA ALA A 190 18.41 2.85 -12.08
C ALA A 190 19.43 1.73 -12.36
N GLU A 191 19.36 0.58 -11.66
CA GLU A 191 20.37 -0.49 -11.84
C GLU A 191 19.70 -1.85 -12.15
N PRO A 192 19.28 -2.08 -13.39
CA PRO A 192 18.54 -3.30 -13.79
C PRO A 192 19.35 -4.60 -13.70
N ARG A 193 20.68 -4.52 -13.56
CA ARG A 193 21.55 -5.70 -13.41
C ARG A 193 21.47 -6.32 -12.01
N ILE A 194 20.93 -5.59 -11.01
CA ILE A 194 20.74 -6.10 -9.65
C ILE A 194 19.34 -6.68 -9.53
N LEU A 195 19.23 -7.99 -9.67
CA LEU A 195 17.93 -8.68 -9.59
C LEU A 195 17.47 -8.92 -8.15
N GLU A 196 18.41 -9.14 -7.22
CA GLU A 196 18.07 -9.41 -5.81
C GLU A 196 19.18 -8.93 -4.87
N ILE A 197 18.78 -8.29 -3.77
CA ILE A 197 19.64 -8.07 -2.60
C ILE A 197 18.91 -8.65 -1.38
N LYS A 198 19.45 -9.72 -0.81
CA LYS A 198 18.89 -10.39 0.37
C LYS A 198 19.86 -10.35 1.54
N ARG A 199 19.42 -9.78 2.67
CA ARG A 199 20.20 -9.76 3.91
C ARG A 199 19.94 -11.03 4.71
N PRO A 200 20.93 -11.88 4.94
CA PRO A 200 20.77 -13.08 5.77
C PRO A 200 20.48 -12.67 7.22
N ARG A 201 19.56 -13.39 7.86
CA ARG A 201 19.32 -13.26 9.31
C ARG A 201 20.33 -14.13 10.05
N ARG A 202 20.96 -13.59 11.06
CA ARG A 202 21.73 -14.40 12.02
C ARG A 202 20.76 -15.33 12.74
N PRO A 203 21.13 -16.61 12.96
CA PRO A 203 20.37 -17.48 13.88
C PRO A 203 20.24 -16.78 15.24
N SER A 204 19.04 -16.82 15.84
CA SER A 204 18.90 -16.42 17.23
C SER A 204 19.83 -17.28 18.07
N GLN A 205 20.66 -16.67 18.88
CA GLN A 205 21.38 -17.39 19.93
C GLN A 205 20.32 -17.93 20.88
N ALA A 206 20.26 -19.25 21.05
CA ALA A 206 19.36 -19.92 21.98
C ALA A 206 19.73 -19.59 23.43
#